data_93182fb205b312d0a7415bc4c64e7e8e
#
_entry.id   93182fb205b312d0a7415bc4c64e7e8e
#
_cell.length_a   1.000
_cell.length_b   1.000
_cell.length_c   1.000
_cell.angle_alpha   90.00
_cell.angle_beta   90.00
_cell.angle_gamma   90.00
#
_symmetry.space_group_name_H-M   'P 1'
#
loop_
_entity.id
_entity.type
_entity.pdbx_description
1 polymer ?
#
loop_
_entity_poly.entity_id
_entity_poly.type
_entity_poly.pdbx_seq_one_letter_code
_entity_poly.pdbx_strand_id
1 'polypeptide(L)'
;MSDKSSSKENNHSAKLSGDGFNIDLPVIKGTLGPDVIDIRSLYKDTGKFTFDSGFTSTASCESQITFIDGDEGILPHRGFSIEELAENGDYLEVCYLLLNGELPSKKQLNDYKKTITYHTMIHDQMTDFFKGFRRAAHPMAVMCGVVGALSAFYHDSLDIDDPQHRIISANRLVA
;
A
#
# COMPACT_ATOMS: atom_id res chain seq x y z
N MET A 1 -30.14 -8.54 10.82
CA MET A 1 -30.29 -7.45 11.80
C MET A 1 -28.95 -6.76 11.88
N SER A 2 -28.82 -5.63 11.24
CA SER A 2 -27.57 -4.89 11.09
C SER A 2 -27.44 -3.92 12.25
N ASP A 3 -26.48 -4.18 13.12
CA ASP A 3 -26.08 -3.22 14.15
C ASP A 3 -25.18 -2.14 13.50
N LYS A 4 -25.81 -0.99 13.25
CA LYS A 4 -25.09 0.24 12.95
C LYS A 4 -24.59 0.79 14.28
N SER A 5 -23.33 0.51 14.64
CA SER A 5 -22.65 1.31 15.66
C SER A 5 -22.41 2.71 15.09
N SER A 6 -23.24 3.65 15.50
CA SER A 6 -23.03 5.07 15.26
C SER A 6 -21.82 5.53 16.06
N SER A 7 -20.64 5.58 15.44
CA SER A 7 -19.52 6.36 15.93
C SER A 7 -19.97 7.82 16.02
N LYS A 8 -19.96 8.39 17.23
CA LYS A 8 -20.12 9.83 17.45
C LYS A 8 -18.95 10.52 16.74
N GLU A 9 -19.22 11.07 15.56
CA GLU A 9 -18.32 11.99 14.88
C GLU A 9 -18.09 13.20 15.80
N ASN A 10 -16.95 13.24 16.48
CA ASN A 10 -16.41 14.50 16.99
C ASN A 10 -16.01 15.32 15.76
N ASN A 11 -16.91 16.19 15.31
CA ASN A 11 -16.71 17.07 14.17
C ASN A 11 -15.61 18.10 14.52
N HIS A 12 -14.35 17.69 14.42
CA HIS A 12 -13.23 18.63 14.49
C HIS A 12 -13.11 19.29 13.14
N SER A 13 -13.14 20.63 13.12
CA SER A 13 -12.96 21.43 11.92
C SER A 13 -11.83 22.42 12.09
N ALA A 14 -11.10 22.65 11.01
CA ALA A 14 -10.13 23.73 10.88
C ALA A 14 -10.77 24.90 10.11
N LYS A 15 -10.59 26.12 10.60
CA LYS A 15 -11.08 27.31 9.92
C LYS A 15 -10.00 27.89 9.03
N LEU A 16 -10.34 28.06 7.76
CA LEU A 16 -9.50 28.77 6.80
C LEU A 16 -10.16 30.05 6.35
N SER A 17 -9.51 31.18 6.63
CA SER A 17 -10.00 32.52 6.30
C SER A 17 -9.00 33.26 5.41
N GLY A 18 -9.51 34.03 4.48
CA GLY A 18 -8.71 34.88 3.58
C GLY A 18 -9.60 35.96 2.96
N ASP A 19 -9.02 36.76 2.04
CA ASP A 19 -9.76 37.82 1.37
C ASP A 19 -10.94 37.23 0.59
N GLY A 20 -12.16 37.54 1.08
CA GLY A 20 -13.42 37.18 0.46
C GLY A 20 -13.91 35.75 0.75
N PHE A 21 -13.27 34.99 1.64
CA PHE A 21 -13.77 33.67 2.04
C PHE A 21 -13.49 33.33 3.52
N ASN A 22 -14.39 32.54 4.09
CA ASN A 22 -14.22 31.91 5.40
C ASN A 22 -14.94 30.55 5.34
N ILE A 23 -14.17 29.48 5.47
CA ILE A 23 -14.68 28.09 5.33
C ILE A 23 -14.23 27.24 6.51
N ASP A 24 -15.03 26.25 6.84
CA ASP A 24 -14.70 25.19 7.78
C ASP A 24 -14.33 23.92 6.99
N LEU A 25 -13.13 23.39 7.25
CA LEU A 25 -12.61 22.18 6.63
C LEU A 25 -12.62 21.04 7.64
N PRO A 26 -13.08 19.84 7.27
CA PRO A 26 -13.04 18.68 8.15
C PRO A 26 -11.62 18.32 8.58
N VAL A 27 -11.47 17.88 9.83
CA VAL A 27 -10.21 17.32 10.33
C VAL A 27 -10.36 15.81 10.47
N ILE A 28 -9.50 15.07 9.78
CA ILE A 28 -9.43 13.61 9.80
C ILE A 28 -8.36 13.22 10.83
N LYS A 29 -8.73 12.34 11.76
CA LYS A 29 -7.81 11.76 12.74
C LYS A 29 -7.39 10.38 12.32
N GLY A 30 -6.08 10.17 12.26
CA GLY A 30 -5.51 8.84 12.10
C GLY A 30 -5.47 8.07 13.43
N THR A 31 -5.25 6.77 13.38
CA THR A 31 -4.93 5.96 14.57
C THR A 31 -3.56 6.34 15.13
N LEU A 32 -2.62 6.65 14.26
CA LEU A 32 -1.28 7.15 14.55
C LEU A 32 -0.98 8.34 13.66
N GLY A 33 -0.07 9.20 14.11
CA GLY A 33 0.38 10.38 13.38
C GLY A 33 -0.45 11.64 13.59
N PRO A 34 -0.11 12.72 12.91
CA PRO A 34 -0.78 14.02 13.05
C PRO A 34 -2.19 14.00 12.46
N ASP A 35 -3.03 14.90 12.96
CA ASP A 35 -4.34 15.18 12.37
C ASP A 35 -4.19 15.79 10.98
N VAL A 36 -5.11 15.48 10.08
CA VAL A 36 -5.08 15.92 8.69
C VAL A 36 -6.28 16.80 8.37
N ILE A 37 -6.06 17.97 7.76
CA ILE A 37 -7.10 18.85 7.28
C ILE A 37 -7.55 18.37 5.88
N ASP A 38 -8.82 18.01 5.74
CA ASP A 38 -9.38 17.59 4.46
C ASP A 38 -9.67 18.81 3.56
N ILE A 39 -8.83 19.00 2.56
CA ILE A 39 -8.92 20.13 1.63
C ILE A 39 -9.67 19.82 0.33
N ARG A 40 -10.33 18.67 0.20
CA ARG A 40 -11.01 18.27 -1.04
C ARG A 40 -12.09 19.23 -1.50
N SER A 41 -12.74 19.95 -0.58
CA SER A 41 -13.75 20.95 -0.89
C SER A 41 -13.17 22.33 -1.21
N LEU A 42 -11.91 22.61 -0.88
CA LEU A 42 -11.30 23.93 -0.91
C LEU A 42 -11.48 24.66 -2.25
N TYR A 43 -11.19 23.99 -3.37
CA TYR A 43 -11.32 24.61 -4.68
C TYR A 43 -12.77 24.97 -5.02
N LYS A 44 -13.71 24.06 -4.73
CA LYS A 44 -15.14 24.29 -4.96
C LYS A 44 -15.65 25.50 -4.19
N ASP A 45 -15.20 25.66 -2.94
CA ASP A 45 -15.75 26.67 -2.03
C ASP A 45 -15.06 28.02 -2.17
N THR A 46 -13.79 28.06 -2.62
CA THR A 46 -12.97 29.29 -2.66
C THR A 46 -12.38 29.62 -4.04
N GLY A 47 -12.38 28.69 -4.99
CA GLY A 47 -11.67 28.82 -6.26
C GLY A 47 -10.14 28.78 -6.14
N LYS A 48 -9.58 28.39 -4.98
CA LYS A 48 -8.15 28.40 -4.69
C LYS A 48 -7.62 26.99 -4.52
N PHE A 49 -6.34 26.79 -4.91
CA PHE A 49 -5.58 25.57 -4.64
C PHE A 49 -4.53 25.81 -3.56
N THR A 50 -4.10 24.74 -2.89
CA THR A 50 -2.88 24.72 -2.08
C THR A 50 -1.65 24.50 -2.99
N PHE A 51 -0.49 24.97 -2.55
CA PHE A 51 0.77 24.69 -3.22
C PHE A 51 1.75 24.06 -2.22
N ASP A 52 2.10 22.81 -2.49
CA ASP A 52 3.09 22.04 -1.73
C ASP A 52 3.77 21.06 -2.68
N SER A 53 4.87 21.50 -3.30
CA SER A 53 5.56 20.79 -4.38
C SER A 53 6.18 19.45 -3.98
N GLY A 54 6.41 19.24 -2.67
CA GLY A 54 7.06 18.04 -2.15
C GLY A 54 6.18 17.20 -1.23
N PHE A 55 4.90 17.53 -1.11
CA PHE A 55 4.00 16.91 -0.11
C PHE A 55 4.56 16.96 1.32
N THR A 56 5.31 18.01 1.64
CA THR A 56 5.97 18.17 2.95
C THR A 56 4.98 18.40 4.09
N SER A 57 3.81 18.94 3.78
CA SER A 57 2.73 19.23 4.73
C SER A 57 1.36 18.78 4.21
N THR A 58 1.33 17.92 3.19
CA THR A 58 0.09 17.46 2.56
C THR A 58 0.03 15.93 2.56
N ALA A 59 -0.97 15.38 3.23
CA ALA A 59 -1.26 13.95 3.15
C ALA A 59 -1.86 13.62 1.78
N SER A 60 -1.21 12.75 1.01
CA SER A 60 -1.61 12.38 -0.34
C SER A 60 -2.54 11.17 -0.39
N CYS A 61 -2.52 10.33 0.64
CA CYS A 61 -3.35 9.12 0.74
C CYS A 61 -3.56 8.71 2.20
N GLU A 62 -4.51 7.82 2.39
CA GLU A 62 -4.77 7.12 3.65
C GLU A 62 -4.21 5.69 3.54
N SER A 63 -3.51 5.22 4.58
CA SER A 63 -2.94 3.88 4.62
C SER A 63 -3.26 3.21 5.95
N GLN A 64 -3.62 1.92 5.89
CA GLN A 64 -3.79 1.04 7.06
C GLN A 64 -2.63 0.05 7.19
N ILE A 65 -1.59 0.18 6.37
CA ILE A 65 -0.54 -0.84 6.26
C ILE A 65 0.65 -0.45 7.13
N THR A 66 1.18 0.76 6.95
CA THR A 66 2.43 1.18 7.58
C THR A 66 2.30 2.61 8.10
N PHE A 67 2.83 2.83 9.29
CA PHE A 67 3.13 4.17 9.81
C PHE A 67 4.65 4.30 9.94
N ILE A 68 5.18 5.48 9.64
CA ILE A 68 6.61 5.79 9.73
C ILE A 68 6.77 7.12 10.46
N ASP A 69 7.52 7.10 11.55
CA ASP A 69 8.06 8.29 12.20
C ASP A 69 9.58 8.19 12.17
N GLY A 70 10.19 8.92 11.23
CA GLY A 70 11.63 8.89 11.04
C GLY A 70 12.42 9.60 12.13
N ASP A 71 11.81 10.57 12.81
CA ASP A 71 12.46 11.34 13.88
C ASP A 71 12.53 10.51 15.16
N GLU A 72 11.47 9.78 15.48
CA GLU A 72 11.40 8.89 16.64
C GLU A 72 11.89 7.46 16.34
N GLY A 73 12.14 7.12 15.09
CA GLY A 73 12.55 5.79 14.66
C GLY A 73 11.45 4.72 14.80
N ILE A 74 10.19 5.12 14.69
CA ILE A 74 9.03 4.23 14.85
C ILE A 74 8.56 3.74 13.49
N LEU A 75 8.46 2.41 13.32
CA LEU A 75 8.01 1.78 12.09
C LEU A 75 7.12 0.56 12.39
N PRO A 76 5.83 0.71 12.62
CA PRO A 76 4.90 -0.41 12.68
C PRO A 76 4.35 -0.79 11.30
N HIS A 77 4.18 -2.09 11.10
CA HIS A 77 3.45 -2.70 9.99
C HIS A 77 2.18 -3.36 10.51
N ARG A 78 1.01 -2.90 10.07
CA ARG A 78 -0.30 -3.39 10.55
C ARG A 78 -0.42 -3.37 12.09
N GLY A 79 0.29 -2.44 12.75
CA GLY A 79 0.30 -2.29 14.21
C GLY A 79 1.39 -3.08 14.94
N PHE A 80 2.14 -3.95 14.26
CA PHE A 80 3.29 -4.66 14.82
C PHE A 80 4.58 -3.85 14.60
N SER A 81 5.46 -3.77 15.60
CA SER A 81 6.73 -3.06 15.45
C SER A 81 7.67 -3.80 14.49
N ILE A 82 8.53 -3.06 13.80
CA ILE A 82 9.49 -3.68 12.87
C ILE A 82 10.48 -4.55 13.62
N GLU A 83 10.87 -4.20 14.84
CA GLU A 83 11.78 -4.98 15.68
C GLU A 83 11.18 -6.35 15.99
N GLU A 84 9.92 -6.39 16.42
CA GLU A 84 9.21 -7.63 16.73
C GLU A 84 9.09 -8.53 15.49
N LEU A 85 8.74 -7.95 14.35
CA LEU A 85 8.64 -8.69 13.08
C LEU A 85 9.99 -9.20 12.59
N ALA A 86 11.07 -8.42 12.78
CA ALA A 86 12.41 -8.82 12.36
C ALA A 86 13.00 -9.93 13.23
N GLU A 87 12.70 -9.93 14.54
CA GLU A 87 13.22 -10.94 15.47
C GLU A 87 12.45 -12.26 15.40
N ASN A 88 11.12 -12.21 15.21
CA ASN A 88 10.24 -13.37 15.38
C ASN A 88 9.59 -13.85 14.08
N GLY A 89 9.53 -13.01 13.03
CA GLY A 89 8.85 -13.32 11.78
C GLY A 89 9.76 -13.85 10.69
N ASP A 90 9.21 -14.62 9.75
CA ASP A 90 9.87 -14.90 8.48
C ASP A 90 9.32 -14.00 7.35
N TYR A 91 10.02 -13.94 6.21
CA TYR A 91 9.65 -13.10 5.07
C TYR A 91 8.19 -13.34 4.60
N LEU A 92 7.77 -14.60 4.47
CA LEU A 92 6.42 -14.91 3.99
C LEU A 92 5.35 -14.62 5.04
N GLU A 93 5.69 -14.68 6.32
CA GLU A 93 4.81 -14.29 7.40
C GLU A 93 4.53 -12.79 7.39
N VAL A 94 5.57 -11.98 7.15
CA VAL A 94 5.43 -10.53 6.98
C VAL A 94 4.67 -10.19 5.70
N CYS A 95 4.93 -10.87 4.58
CA CYS A 95 4.14 -10.71 3.35
C CYS A 95 2.66 -10.99 3.59
N TYR A 96 2.36 -12.08 4.30
CA TYR A 96 0.98 -12.43 4.66
C TYR A 96 0.33 -11.32 5.50
N LEU A 97 1.03 -10.85 6.53
CA LEU A 97 0.56 -9.76 7.40
C LEU A 97 0.20 -8.51 6.59
N LEU A 98 1.10 -8.06 5.72
CA LEU A 98 0.89 -6.84 4.93
C LEU A 98 -0.30 -6.97 3.97
N LEU A 99 -0.47 -8.14 3.34
CA LEU A 99 -1.54 -8.39 2.38
C LEU A 99 -2.89 -8.63 3.04
N ASN A 100 -2.93 -9.31 4.20
CA ASN A 100 -4.16 -9.77 4.83
C ASN A 100 -4.56 -8.97 6.08
N GLY A 101 -3.65 -8.18 6.65
CA GLY A 101 -3.93 -7.28 7.78
C GLY A 101 -3.68 -7.86 9.17
N GLU A 102 -3.44 -9.17 9.29
CA GLU A 102 -3.18 -9.87 10.55
C GLU A 102 -2.15 -10.98 10.36
N LEU A 103 -1.50 -11.38 11.44
CA LEU A 103 -0.53 -12.50 11.42
C LEU A 103 -1.24 -13.83 11.13
N PRO A 104 -0.63 -14.68 10.31
CA PRO A 104 -1.22 -15.96 9.96
C PRO A 104 -1.18 -16.96 11.14
N SER A 105 -2.22 -17.75 11.29
CA SER A 105 -2.14 -18.98 12.05
C SER A 105 -1.17 -19.97 11.38
N LYS A 106 -0.68 -20.97 12.10
CA LYS A 106 0.24 -22.00 11.54
C LYS A 106 -0.32 -22.67 10.27
N LYS A 107 -1.64 -22.91 10.23
CA LYS A 107 -2.29 -23.48 9.06
C LYS A 107 -2.27 -22.51 7.88
N GLN A 108 -2.68 -21.26 8.10
CA GLN A 108 -2.69 -20.24 7.06
C GLN A 108 -1.28 -19.97 6.49
N LEU A 109 -0.26 -19.92 7.36
CA LEU A 109 1.11 -19.77 6.92
C LEU A 109 1.57 -20.94 6.05
N ASN A 110 1.27 -22.17 6.44
CA ASN A 110 1.63 -23.34 5.65
C ASN A 110 0.91 -23.37 4.29
N ASP A 111 -0.37 -22.99 4.26
CA ASP A 111 -1.14 -22.93 3.02
C ASP A 111 -0.62 -21.80 2.12
N TYR A 112 -0.27 -20.65 2.70
CA TYR A 112 0.34 -19.53 1.99
C TYR A 112 1.72 -19.89 1.41
N LYS A 113 2.60 -20.54 2.21
CA LYS A 113 3.91 -21.04 1.74
C LYS A 113 3.77 -21.98 0.55
N LYS A 114 2.78 -22.88 0.56
CA LYS A 114 2.49 -23.75 -0.59
C LYS A 114 2.05 -22.93 -1.82
N THR A 115 1.14 -21.97 -1.62
CA THR A 115 0.67 -21.10 -2.70
C THR A 115 1.84 -20.36 -3.35
N ILE A 116 2.70 -19.72 -2.56
CA ILE A 116 3.89 -19.03 -3.09
C ILE A 116 4.80 -20.01 -3.82
N THR A 117 5.09 -21.18 -3.23
CA THR A 117 5.93 -22.20 -3.87
C THR A 117 5.41 -22.61 -5.25
N TYR A 118 4.10 -22.76 -5.42
CA TYR A 118 3.53 -23.08 -6.72
C TYR A 118 3.63 -21.95 -7.75
N HIS A 119 3.79 -20.70 -7.29
CA HIS A 119 3.95 -19.54 -8.18
C HIS A 119 5.42 -19.22 -8.52
N THR A 120 6.41 -19.91 -7.92
CA THR A 120 7.84 -19.68 -8.22
C THR A 120 8.26 -20.20 -9.61
N MET A 121 7.44 -21.05 -10.23
CA MET A 121 7.76 -21.55 -11.57
C MET A 121 7.38 -20.52 -12.62
N ILE A 122 8.36 -20.13 -13.42
CA ILE A 122 8.17 -19.21 -14.55
C ILE A 122 8.07 -19.96 -15.86
N HIS A 123 7.45 -19.35 -16.86
CA HIS A 123 7.36 -19.90 -18.20
C HIS A 123 8.76 -20.05 -18.84
N ASP A 124 9.04 -21.16 -19.52
CA ASP A 124 10.37 -21.46 -20.11
C ASP A 124 10.88 -20.32 -21.00
N GLN A 125 10.02 -19.70 -21.79
CA GLN A 125 10.37 -18.57 -22.65
C GLN A 125 10.83 -17.32 -21.87
N MET A 126 10.53 -17.19 -20.60
CA MET A 126 11.09 -16.12 -19.77
C MET A 126 12.61 -16.25 -19.65
N THR A 127 13.13 -17.48 -19.64
CA THR A 127 14.59 -17.72 -19.64
C THR A 127 15.24 -17.15 -20.90
N ASP A 128 14.58 -17.28 -22.05
CA ASP A 128 15.07 -16.71 -23.30
C ASP A 128 14.95 -15.19 -23.33
N PHE A 129 13.90 -14.63 -22.73
CA PHE A 129 13.77 -13.19 -22.55
C PHE A 129 14.95 -12.61 -21.74
N PHE A 130 15.35 -13.27 -20.65
CA PHE A 130 16.53 -12.88 -19.86
C PHE A 130 17.82 -12.91 -20.68
N LYS A 131 17.99 -13.87 -21.56
CA LYS A 131 19.18 -13.98 -22.44
C LYS A 131 19.31 -12.81 -23.43
N GLY A 132 18.22 -12.11 -23.74
CA GLY A 132 18.21 -10.93 -24.61
C GLY A 132 18.87 -9.70 -24.02
N PHE A 133 19.04 -9.63 -22.71
CA PHE A 133 19.71 -8.49 -22.07
C PHE A 133 21.23 -8.57 -22.18
N ARG A 134 21.87 -7.39 -22.29
CA ARG A 134 23.33 -7.31 -22.24
C ARG A 134 23.86 -7.66 -20.84
N ARG A 135 25.05 -8.26 -20.75
CA ARG A 135 25.70 -8.57 -19.45
C ARG A 135 25.89 -7.35 -18.53
N ALA A 136 26.07 -6.17 -19.12
CA ALA A 136 26.26 -4.90 -18.40
C ALA A 136 24.93 -4.16 -18.16
N ALA A 137 23.77 -4.78 -18.41
CA ALA A 137 22.49 -4.15 -18.17
C ALA A 137 22.29 -3.89 -16.67
N HIS A 138 21.76 -2.72 -16.32
CA HIS A 138 21.45 -2.40 -14.92
C HIS A 138 20.34 -3.33 -14.41
N PRO A 139 20.50 -3.98 -13.22
CA PRO A 139 19.52 -4.94 -12.70
C PRO A 139 18.11 -4.40 -12.63
N MET A 140 17.93 -3.12 -12.26
CA MET A 140 16.60 -2.49 -12.21
C MET A 140 15.98 -2.33 -13.59
N ALA A 141 16.76 -2.08 -14.64
CA ALA A 141 16.25 -2.03 -16.00
C ALA A 141 15.77 -3.41 -16.47
N VAL A 142 16.52 -4.47 -16.12
CA VAL A 142 16.11 -5.86 -16.36
C VAL A 142 14.81 -6.17 -15.60
N MET A 143 14.73 -5.83 -14.32
CA MET A 143 13.55 -6.04 -13.50
C MET A 143 12.31 -5.34 -14.10
N CYS A 144 12.41 -4.07 -14.48
CA CYS A 144 11.30 -3.36 -15.13
C CYS A 144 10.83 -4.07 -16.41
N GLY A 145 11.78 -4.51 -17.24
CA GLY A 145 11.46 -5.24 -18.47
C GLY A 145 10.78 -6.59 -18.20
N VAL A 146 11.29 -7.34 -17.23
CA VAL A 146 10.75 -8.65 -16.85
C VAL A 146 9.35 -8.53 -16.24
N VAL A 147 9.14 -7.62 -15.28
CA VAL A 147 7.81 -7.41 -14.68
C VAL A 147 6.79 -7.00 -15.73
N GLY A 148 7.16 -6.11 -16.67
CA GLY A 148 6.30 -5.76 -17.79
C GLY A 148 5.98 -6.95 -18.70
N ALA A 149 6.98 -7.80 -18.98
CA ALA A 149 6.80 -8.98 -19.81
C ALA A 149 5.89 -10.05 -19.18
N LEU A 150 5.81 -10.15 -17.84
CA LEU A 150 4.92 -11.10 -17.17
C LEU A 150 3.47 -10.98 -17.62
N SER A 151 3.00 -9.78 -17.94
CA SER A 151 1.64 -9.56 -18.46
C SER A 151 1.37 -10.27 -19.78
N ALA A 152 2.40 -10.52 -20.59
CA ALA A 152 2.31 -11.26 -21.85
C ALA A 152 2.32 -12.79 -21.67
N PHE A 153 2.76 -13.29 -20.53
CA PHE A 153 2.81 -14.73 -20.21
C PHE A 153 1.65 -15.19 -19.33
N TYR A 154 1.10 -14.29 -18.49
CA TYR A 154 0.07 -14.61 -17.51
C TYR A 154 -1.16 -13.75 -17.71
N HIS A 155 -2.15 -14.27 -18.46
CA HIS A 155 -3.37 -13.53 -18.81
C HIS A 155 -4.48 -13.65 -17.76
N ASP A 156 -4.31 -14.50 -16.76
CA ASP A 156 -5.28 -14.82 -15.70
C ASP A 156 -5.20 -13.87 -14.50
N SER A 157 -4.51 -12.75 -14.62
CA SER A 157 -4.30 -11.80 -13.53
C SER A 157 -4.14 -10.35 -14.01
N LEU A 158 -4.77 -10.00 -15.14
CA LEU A 158 -4.63 -8.67 -15.74
C LEU A 158 -5.77 -7.70 -15.37
N ASP A 159 -6.91 -8.21 -14.94
CA ASP A 159 -8.04 -7.37 -14.54
C ASP A 159 -7.85 -6.88 -13.10
N ILE A 160 -7.56 -5.59 -12.97
CA ILE A 160 -7.34 -4.96 -11.65
C ILE A 160 -8.62 -4.79 -10.84
N ASP A 161 -9.79 -4.86 -11.48
CA ASP A 161 -11.08 -4.74 -10.81
C ASP A 161 -11.54 -6.09 -10.23
N ASP A 162 -11.01 -7.22 -10.76
CA ASP A 162 -11.27 -8.55 -10.21
C ASP A 162 -10.42 -8.82 -8.96
N PRO A 163 -11.04 -9.08 -7.79
CA PRO A 163 -10.32 -9.40 -6.56
C PRO A 163 -9.42 -10.64 -6.67
N GLN A 164 -9.81 -11.66 -7.45
CA GLN A 164 -9.01 -12.87 -7.63
C GLN A 164 -7.75 -12.58 -8.45
N HIS A 165 -7.86 -11.78 -9.50
CA HIS A 165 -6.71 -11.37 -10.30
C HIS A 165 -5.71 -10.58 -9.46
N ARG A 166 -6.18 -9.68 -8.56
CA ARG A 166 -5.30 -8.96 -7.63
C ARG A 166 -4.56 -9.90 -6.68
N ILE A 167 -5.24 -10.92 -6.13
CA ILE A 167 -4.62 -11.91 -5.24
C ILE A 167 -3.57 -12.72 -5.99
N ILE A 168 -3.88 -13.19 -7.20
CA ILE A 168 -2.94 -13.96 -8.03
C ILE A 168 -1.71 -13.10 -8.36
N SER A 169 -1.89 -11.85 -8.77
CA SER A 169 -0.80 -10.92 -9.05
C SER A 169 0.07 -10.66 -7.83
N ALA A 170 -0.53 -10.44 -6.66
CA ALA A 170 0.21 -10.24 -5.42
C ALA A 170 1.06 -11.47 -5.07
N ASN A 171 0.51 -12.68 -5.17
CA ASN A 171 1.24 -13.92 -4.90
C ASN A 171 2.40 -14.14 -5.88
N ARG A 172 2.21 -13.84 -7.18
CA ARG A 172 3.26 -13.93 -8.20
C ARG A 172 4.38 -12.92 -7.99
N LEU A 173 4.05 -11.72 -7.50
CA LEU A 173 5.06 -10.69 -7.20
C LEU A 173 5.88 -11.02 -5.94
N VAL A 174 5.31 -11.78 -5.02
CA VAL A 174 6.03 -12.26 -3.81
C VAL A 174 6.91 -13.48 -4.16
N ALA A 175 6.48 -14.34 -5.09
CA ALA A 175 7.16 -15.57 -5.48
C ALA A 175 8.38 -15.31 -6.35
#